data_69ca13f6b0dfd8a2d4764a02bec39a78
#
_entry.id   69ca13f6b0dfd8a2d4764a02bec39a78
#
_cell.length_a   1.000
_cell.length_b   1.000
_cell.length_c   1.000
_cell.angle_alpha   90.00
_cell.angle_beta   90.00
_cell.angle_gamma   90.00
#
_symmetry.space_group_name_H-M   'P 1'
#
loop_
_entity.id
_entity.type
_entity.pdbx_description
1 polymer ?
#
loop_
_entity_poly.entity_id
_entity_poly.type
_entity_poly.pdbx_seq_one_letter_code
_entity_poly.pdbx_strand_id
1 'polypeptide(L)'
;MINSKDSNNTFYVLNERKGIPIVFIHGVGLNNKIWEPQIKAFENTVLTYDILGHGKTPLNKSKITFDDFSEQLLNLINELKFEKIHLVGFSIGSLIARNFASKFNSRLKTLILLCSVFERNEHQQQIVND
;
A
#
# COMPACT_ATOMS: atom_id res chain seq x y z
N MET A 1 -6.87 0.14 18.29
CA MET A 1 -6.36 -0.35 17.01
C MET A 1 -7.26 -1.47 16.50
N ILE A 2 -7.62 -1.43 15.23
CA ILE A 2 -8.56 -2.39 14.63
C ILE A 2 -7.80 -3.30 13.67
N ASN A 3 -7.93 -4.62 13.87
CA ASN A 3 -7.43 -5.63 12.93
C ASN A 3 -8.66 -6.31 12.33
N SER A 4 -8.83 -6.21 11.02
CA SER A 4 -10.04 -6.74 10.38
C SER A 4 -9.78 -7.05 8.91
N LYS A 5 -10.82 -7.49 8.24
CA LYS A 5 -10.82 -7.69 6.79
C LYS A 5 -11.96 -6.88 6.18
N ASP A 6 -11.71 -6.30 5.00
CA ASP A 6 -12.79 -5.65 4.28
C ASP A 6 -13.65 -6.70 3.55
N SER A 7 -14.67 -6.23 2.83
CA SER A 7 -15.59 -7.12 2.12
C SER A 7 -14.92 -7.93 1.00
N ASN A 8 -13.71 -7.54 0.60
CA ASN A 8 -12.93 -8.26 -0.41
C ASN A 8 -11.82 -9.12 0.20
N ASN A 9 -11.88 -9.38 1.50
CA ASN A 9 -10.92 -10.20 2.25
C ASN A 9 -9.52 -9.58 2.37
N THR A 10 -9.38 -8.29 2.17
CA THR A 10 -8.11 -7.61 2.44
C THR A 10 -7.95 -7.44 3.95
N PHE A 11 -6.90 -8.04 4.49
CA PHE A 11 -6.57 -7.86 5.90
C PHE A 11 -5.89 -6.51 6.11
N TYR A 12 -6.35 -5.77 7.09
CA TYR A 12 -5.79 -4.45 7.40
C TYR A 12 -5.70 -4.22 8.90
N VAL A 13 -4.82 -3.29 9.26
CA VAL A 13 -4.68 -2.78 10.62
C VAL A 13 -4.90 -1.27 10.57
N LEU A 14 -5.87 -0.81 11.33
CA LEU A 14 -6.24 0.60 11.37
C LEU A 14 -6.01 1.15 12.77
N ASN A 15 -5.19 2.18 12.87
CA ASN A 15 -5.02 2.95 14.09
C ASN A 15 -5.70 4.30 13.89
N GLU A 16 -6.95 4.37 14.28
CA GLU A 16 -7.79 5.53 14.04
C GLU A 16 -7.44 6.66 15.01
N ARG A 17 -7.07 7.80 14.47
CA ARG A 17 -6.74 9.00 15.22
C ARG A 17 -7.37 10.20 14.53
N LYS A 18 -6.58 11.15 14.07
CA LYS A 18 -7.07 12.38 13.45
C LYS A 18 -6.40 12.63 12.11
N GLY A 19 -6.90 13.61 11.37
CA GLY A 19 -6.29 14.10 10.14
C GLY A 19 -6.46 13.14 8.98
N ILE A 20 -5.81 13.48 7.88
CA ILE A 20 -5.85 12.68 6.66
C ILE A 20 -5.07 11.38 6.94
N PRO A 21 -5.67 10.21 6.66
CA PRO A 21 -5.00 8.94 6.92
C PRO A 21 -3.70 8.77 6.14
N ILE A 22 -2.72 8.14 6.78
CA ILE A 22 -1.49 7.72 6.12
C ILE A 22 -1.62 6.22 5.86
N VAL A 23 -1.47 5.82 4.60
CA VAL A 23 -1.57 4.43 4.17
C VAL A 23 -0.21 3.94 3.73
N PHE A 24 0.22 2.80 4.24
CA PHE A 24 1.51 2.19 3.95
C PHE A 24 1.34 0.89 3.17
N ILE A 25 2.09 0.75 2.07
CA ILE A 25 2.11 -0.48 1.26
C ILE A 25 3.47 -1.17 1.42
N HIS A 26 3.45 -2.41 1.89
CA HIS A 26 4.66 -3.20 2.13
C HIS A 26 5.27 -3.75 0.84
N GLY A 27 6.46 -4.35 0.96
CA GLY A 27 7.18 -4.94 -0.15
C GLY A 27 6.83 -6.41 -0.38
N VAL A 28 7.33 -6.97 -1.49
CA VAL A 28 7.09 -8.37 -1.86
C VAL A 28 7.67 -9.30 -0.78
N GLY A 29 6.91 -10.36 -0.48
CA GLY A 29 7.33 -11.33 0.54
C GLY A 29 7.19 -10.85 1.97
N LEU A 30 6.65 -9.65 2.18
CA LEU A 30 6.44 -9.06 3.50
C LEU A 30 4.94 -9.00 3.81
N ASN A 31 4.58 -8.24 4.82
CA ASN A 31 3.19 -8.01 5.19
C ASN A 31 3.11 -6.70 6.00
N ASN A 32 1.92 -6.39 6.50
CA ASN A 32 1.68 -5.13 7.20
C ASN A 32 2.56 -4.92 8.44
N LYS A 33 3.10 -5.99 9.00
CA LYS A 33 3.87 -5.91 10.27
C LYS A 33 5.15 -5.11 10.15
N ILE A 34 5.69 -4.94 8.94
CA ILE A 34 6.89 -4.11 8.77
C ILE A 34 6.64 -2.66 9.17
N TRP A 35 5.37 -2.25 9.22
CA TRP A 35 4.99 -0.88 9.53
C TRP A 35 4.61 -0.68 11.00
N GLU A 36 4.78 -1.68 11.87
CA GLU A 36 4.41 -1.54 13.29
C GLU A 36 5.04 -0.30 13.96
N PRO A 37 6.33 0.01 13.73
CA PRO A 37 6.89 1.23 14.31
C PRO A 37 6.20 2.50 13.84
N GLN A 38 5.82 2.55 12.56
CA GLN A 38 5.18 3.72 11.98
C GLN A 38 3.76 3.94 12.49
N ILE A 39 3.05 2.85 12.80
CA ILE A 39 1.68 2.97 13.30
C ILE A 39 1.64 3.83 14.56
N LYS A 40 2.65 3.71 15.41
CA LYS A 40 2.70 4.44 16.70
C LYS A 40 3.37 5.80 16.58
N ALA A 41 4.09 6.06 15.50
CA ALA A 41 4.93 7.25 15.38
C ALA A 41 4.17 8.49 14.95
N PHE A 42 3.02 8.32 14.33
CA PHE A 42 2.27 9.45 13.76
C PHE A 42 1.05 9.79 14.58
N GLU A 43 0.69 11.07 14.60
CA GLU A 43 -0.55 11.53 15.23
C GLU A 43 -1.75 11.32 14.31
N ASN A 44 -1.52 11.08 13.04
CA ASN A 44 -2.58 10.82 12.05
C ASN A 44 -3.14 9.42 12.22
N THR A 45 -4.33 9.21 11.67
CA THR A 45 -4.83 7.87 11.40
C THR A 45 -3.84 7.14 10.50
N VAL A 46 -3.48 5.90 10.85
CA VAL A 46 -2.56 5.08 10.06
C VAL A 46 -3.26 3.80 9.64
N LEU A 47 -3.17 3.48 8.35
CA LEU A 47 -3.71 2.26 7.78
C LEU A 47 -2.55 1.47 7.16
N THR A 48 -2.45 0.20 7.55
CA THR A 48 -1.55 -0.76 6.90
C THR A 48 -2.37 -1.96 6.48
N TYR A 49 -1.95 -2.62 5.41
CA TYR A 49 -2.72 -3.77 4.92
C TYR A 49 -1.79 -4.76 4.23
N ASP A 50 -2.28 -5.98 4.06
CA ASP A 50 -1.56 -7.01 3.32
C ASP A 50 -2.01 -6.98 1.86
N ILE A 51 -1.07 -6.79 0.94
CA ILE A 51 -1.40 -6.79 -0.48
C ILE A 51 -1.83 -8.19 -0.92
N LEU A 52 -2.50 -8.27 -2.05
CA LEU A 52 -3.02 -9.54 -2.60
C LEU A 52 -1.93 -10.62 -2.57
N GLY A 53 -2.30 -11.80 -2.04
CA GLY A 53 -1.42 -12.94 -1.98
C GLY A 53 -0.36 -12.89 -0.89
N HIS A 54 -0.41 -11.91 0.01
CA HIS A 54 0.56 -11.73 1.10
C HIS A 54 -0.15 -11.75 2.45
N GLY A 55 0.59 -12.16 3.47
CA GLY A 55 0.07 -12.18 4.84
C GLY A 55 -1.26 -12.91 4.94
N LYS A 56 -2.27 -12.21 5.44
CA LYS A 56 -3.61 -12.77 5.65
C LYS A 56 -4.57 -12.43 4.52
N THR A 57 -4.09 -11.84 3.44
CA THR A 57 -4.92 -11.52 2.27
C THR A 57 -4.69 -12.58 1.20
N PRO A 58 -5.75 -13.33 0.80
CA PRO A 58 -5.58 -14.36 -0.21
C PRO A 58 -5.45 -13.77 -1.61
N LEU A 59 -4.93 -14.60 -2.54
CA LEU A 59 -5.05 -14.31 -3.96
C LEU A 59 -6.48 -14.61 -4.41
N ASN A 60 -7.06 -13.71 -5.17
CA ASN A 60 -8.41 -13.91 -5.68
C ASN A 60 -8.46 -14.37 -7.13
N LYS A 61 -7.31 -14.44 -7.79
CA LYS A 61 -7.19 -14.97 -9.15
C LYS A 61 -5.74 -15.33 -9.45
N SER A 62 -5.52 -16.08 -10.54
CA SER A 62 -4.20 -16.63 -10.85
C SER A 62 -3.23 -15.60 -11.43
N LYS A 63 -3.71 -14.57 -12.07
CA LYS A 63 -2.89 -13.53 -12.69
C LYS A 63 -3.20 -12.18 -12.07
N ILE A 64 -2.22 -11.58 -11.40
CA ILE A 64 -2.38 -10.31 -10.72
C ILE A 64 -1.60 -9.23 -11.47
N THR A 65 -2.27 -8.13 -11.76
CA THR A 65 -1.65 -6.95 -12.41
C THR A 65 -1.50 -5.83 -11.38
N PHE A 66 -0.76 -4.78 -11.75
CA PHE A 66 -0.69 -3.61 -10.89
C PHE A 66 -2.05 -2.94 -10.74
N ASP A 67 -2.89 -3.00 -11.77
CA ASP A 67 -4.25 -2.49 -11.66
C ASP A 67 -5.05 -3.23 -10.61
N ASP A 68 -4.83 -4.53 -10.46
CA ASP A 68 -5.49 -5.32 -9.41
C ASP A 68 -5.07 -4.85 -8.01
N PHE A 69 -3.78 -4.57 -7.83
CA PHE A 69 -3.31 -4.04 -6.54
C PHE A 69 -3.90 -2.65 -6.26
N SER A 70 -4.00 -1.81 -7.29
CA SER A 70 -4.60 -0.48 -7.14
C SER A 70 -6.08 -0.55 -6.81
N GLU A 71 -6.81 -1.47 -7.45
CA GLU A 71 -8.22 -1.71 -7.15
C GLU A 71 -8.40 -2.21 -5.72
N GLN A 72 -7.50 -3.08 -5.26
CA GLN A 72 -7.52 -3.55 -3.87
C GLN A 72 -7.48 -2.37 -2.90
N LEU A 73 -6.54 -1.47 -3.11
CA LEU A 73 -6.40 -0.30 -2.24
C LEU A 73 -7.61 0.62 -2.35
N LEU A 74 -8.09 0.87 -3.57
CA LEU A 74 -9.25 1.72 -3.77
C LEU A 74 -10.47 1.18 -3.03
N ASN A 75 -10.72 -0.12 -3.16
CA ASN A 75 -11.85 -0.74 -2.48
C ASN A 75 -11.73 -0.63 -0.96
N LEU A 76 -10.52 -0.81 -0.45
CA LEU A 76 -10.28 -0.72 1.00
C LEU A 76 -10.54 0.69 1.52
N ILE A 77 -9.96 1.72 0.89
CA ILE A 77 -10.17 3.09 1.37
C ILE A 77 -11.60 3.56 1.17
N ASN A 78 -12.29 3.07 0.14
CA ASN A 78 -13.70 3.37 -0.05
C ASN A 78 -14.56 2.76 1.05
N GLU A 79 -14.29 1.52 1.41
CA GLU A 79 -15.05 0.86 2.49
C GLU A 79 -14.80 1.56 3.83
N LEU A 80 -13.58 2.04 4.07
CA LEU A 80 -13.24 2.78 5.28
C LEU A 80 -13.67 4.25 5.21
N LYS A 81 -14.22 4.67 4.07
CA LYS A 81 -14.73 6.03 3.83
C LYS A 81 -13.64 7.10 3.92
N PHE A 82 -12.43 6.75 3.48
CA PHE A 82 -11.35 7.72 3.36
C PHE A 82 -11.43 8.42 2.01
N GLU A 83 -11.64 9.71 2.02
CA GLU A 83 -11.74 10.49 0.79
C GLU A 83 -10.36 10.76 0.19
N LYS A 84 -9.43 11.23 1.02
CA LYS A 84 -8.05 11.50 0.63
C LYS A 84 -7.10 10.82 1.58
N ILE A 85 -5.93 10.43 1.06
CA ILE A 85 -4.92 9.74 1.86
C ILE A 85 -3.52 10.28 1.54
N HIS A 86 -2.60 10.12 2.50
CA HIS A 86 -1.16 10.16 2.23
C HIS A 86 -0.75 8.73 1.94
N LEU A 87 -0.11 8.48 0.81
CA LEU A 87 0.24 7.12 0.39
C LEU A 87 1.75 6.93 0.41
N VAL A 88 2.21 5.89 1.11
CA VAL A 88 3.61 5.54 1.22
C VAL A 88 3.79 4.11 0.72
N GLY A 89 4.65 3.91 -0.27
CA GLY A 89 4.93 2.58 -0.82
C GLY A 89 6.40 2.22 -0.69
N PHE A 90 6.68 0.96 -0.33
CA PHE A 90 8.03 0.44 -0.18
C PHE A 90 8.29 -0.69 -1.16
N SER A 91 9.39 -0.62 -1.93
CA SER A 91 9.78 -1.64 -2.90
C SER A 91 8.66 -1.83 -3.93
N ILE A 92 8.11 -3.06 -4.11
CA ILE A 92 6.97 -3.26 -5.00
C ILE A 92 5.79 -2.39 -4.60
N GLY A 93 5.66 -2.07 -3.32
CA GLY A 93 4.64 -1.15 -2.84
C GLY A 93 4.77 0.24 -3.46
N SER A 94 5.99 0.66 -3.82
CA SER A 94 6.19 1.94 -4.50
C SER A 94 5.65 1.89 -5.93
N LEU A 95 5.77 0.75 -6.60
CA LEU A 95 5.20 0.56 -7.94
C LEU A 95 3.67 0.55 -7.89
N ILE A 96 3.12 -0.11 -6.87
CA ILE A 96 1.68 -0.11 -6.64
C ILE A 96 1.19 1.32 -6.38
N ALA A 97 1.89 2.05 -5.53
CA ALA A 97 1.54 3.43 -5.20
C ALA A 97 1.57 4.32 -6.44
N ARG A 98 2.55 4.14 -7.31
CA ARG A 98 2.62 4.88 -8.56
C ARG A 98 1.46 4.56 -9.50
N ASN A 99 1.15 3.27 -9.63
CA ASN A 99 0.01 2.86 -10.45
C ASN A 99 -1.29 3.44 -9.90
N PHE A 100 -1.46 3.39 -8.58
CA PHE A 100 -2.62 4.00 -7.91
C PHE A 100 -2.69 5.50 -8.21
N ALA A 101 -1.56 6.20 -8.10
CA ALA A 101 -1.52 7.64 -8.34
C ALA A 101 -1.89 7.98 -9.78
N SER A 102 -1.47 7.17 -10.75
CA SER A 102 -1.79 7.43 -12.15
C SER A 102 -3.28 7.23 -12.45
N LYS A 103 -3.96 6.35 -11.71
CA LYS A 103 -5.36 6.04 -11.93
C LYS A 103 -6.31 6.84 -11.04
N PHE A 104 -5.90 7.11 -9.80
CA PHE A 104 -6.78 7.66 -8.77
C PHE A 104 -6.13 8.84 -8.04
N ASN A 105 -5.46 9.68 -8.77
CA ASN A 105 -4.69 10.79 -8.23
C ASN A 105 -5.54 11.74 -7.37
N SER A 106 -6.83 11.89 -7.68
CA SER A 106 -7.72 12.75 -6.90
C SER A 106 -7.90 12.30 -5.44
N ARG A 107 -7.53 11.05 -5.14
CA ARG A 107 -7.63 10.49 -3.80
C ARG A 107 -6.35 10.72 -2.98
N LEU A 108 -5.30 11.28 -3.58
CA LEU A 108 -4.01 11.47 -2.91
C LEU A 108 -3.79 12.91 -2.46
N LYS A 109 -3.39 13.06 -1.21
CA LYS A 109 -2.84 14.31 -0.67
C LYS A 109 -1.34 14.34 -0.87
N THR A 110 -0.66 13.22 -0.64
CA THR A 110 0.79 13.08 -0.73
C THR A 110 1.13 11.68 -1.22
N LEU A 111 2.20 11.57 -1.97
CA LEU A 111 2.74 10.30 -2.45
C LEU A 111 4.22 10.22 -2.09
N ILE A 112 4.61 9.16 -1.35
CA ILE A 112 6.01 8.93 -0.95
C ILE A 112 6.42 7.55 -1.43
N LEU A 113 7.51 7.49 -2.19
CA LEU A 113 8.03 6.24 -2.76
C LEU A 113 9.38 5.93 -2.13
N LEU A 114 9.48 4.80 -1.47
CA LEU A 114 10.69 4.36 -0.77
C LEU A 114 11.32 3.18 -1.50
N CYS A 115 12.63 3.25 -1.76
CA CYS A 115 13.40 2.17 -2.41
C CYS A 115 12.76 1.73 -3.73
N SER A 116 12.41 2.69 -4.58
CA SER A 116 11.74 2.43 -5.84
C SER A 116 12.69 1.75 -6.83
N VAL A 117 12.24 0.64 -7.45
CA VAL A 117 13.05 -0.09 -8.43
C VAL A 117 12.83 0.38 -9.86
N PHE A 118 11.72 1.04 -10.13
CA PHE A 118 11.38 1.45 -11.50
C PHE A 118 12.21 2.63 -12.01
N GLU A 119 12.89 3.35 -11.14
CA GLU A 119 13.70 4.51 -11.52
C GLU A 119 15.11 4.13 -11.92
N ARG A 120 15.46 2.85 -11.85
CA ARG A 120 16.77 2.38 -12.27
C ARG A 120 16.93 2.54 -13.77
N ASN A 121 18.05 3.15 -14.20
CA ASN A 121 18.41 3.16 -15.60
C ASN A 121 19.01 1.79 -15.97
N GLU A 122 19.34 1.56 -17.23
CA GLU A 122 19.87 0.29 -17.71
C GLU A 122 21.13 -0.13 -16.95
N HIS A 123 22.01 0.82 -16.67
CA HIS A 123 23.24 0.56 -15.95
C HIS A 123 22.94 0.06 -14.53
N GLN A 124 22.04 0.70 -13.85
CA GLN A 124 21.65 0.29 -12.51
C GLN A 124 20.99 -1.08 -12.49
N GLN A 125 20.18 -1.37 -13.51
CA GLN A 125 19.56 -2.67 -13.63
C GLN A 125 20.61 -3.77 -13.84
N GLN A 126 21.63 -3.50 -14.64
CA GLN A 126 22.71 -4.45 -14.83
C GLN A 126 23.43 -4.74 -13.52
N ILE A 127 23.75 -3.71 -12.76
CA ILE A 127 24.42 -3.87 -11.46
C ILE A 127 23.59 -4.75 -10.53
N VAL A 128 22.30 -4.56 -10.51
CA VAL A 128 21.41 -5.31 -9.63
C VAL A 128 21.24 -6.75 -10.11
N ASN A 129 21.19 -6.96 -11.42
CA ASN A 129 20.98 -8.30 -11.99
C ASN A 129 22.25 -9.13 -12.02
N ASP A 130 23.40 -8.48 -12.03
CA ASP A 130 24.70 -9.15 -12.01
C ASP A 130 25.06 -9.59 -10.59
#